data_72dd616ea2d1f8d6b4119e64d9a7e28a
#
_entry.id   72dd616ea2d1f8d6b4119e64d9a7e28a
#
_cell.length_a   1.000
_cell.length_b   1.000
_cell.length_c   1.000
_cell.angle_alpha   90.00
_cell.angle_beta   90.00
_cell.angle_gamma   90.00
#
_symmetry.space_group_name_H-M   'P 1'
#
loop_
_entity.id
_entity.type
_entity.pdbx_description
1 polymer ?
#
loop_
_entity_poly.entity_id
_entity_poly.type
_entity_poly.pdbx_seq_one_letter_code
_entity_poly.pdbx_strand_id
1 'polypeptide(L)'
;MYLYPKQLKTEFYEFMAEQPGICNYIDMPMQHCNREILKRMGRPGSSEDYYLELQKIRQIFPDVAIRSAFITGFPGETEQQHQELLKFIELCRFDWLGIFAYSREEGTIAATYKNRIHHMTSRKRKRELLLKYENARNTNTRLPKIQNVLLEENIGSNQWLGRSEFQAPEVDGCILVKNYCGQVGELVKVSICGESNDFDLEAEVIK
;
A
#
# COMPACT_ATOMS: atom_id res chain seq x y z
N MET A 1 4.32 0.33 11.76
CA MET A 1 4.55 -1.04 12.30
C MET A 1 4.14 -2.03 11.22
N TYR A 2 5.03 -2.93 10.81
CA TYR A 2 4.71 -3.95 9.81
C TYR A 2 3.97 -5.11 10.44
N LEU A 3 2.81 -5.46 9.91
CA LEU A 3 2.03 -6.60 10.33
C LEU A 3 2.30 -7.81 9.43
N TYR A 4 2.30 -9.00 10.02
CA TYR A 4 2.51 -10.22 9.27
C TYR A 4 1.17 -10.96 9.09
N PRO A 5 0.72 -11.24 7.85
CA PRO A 5 -0.48 -12.03 7.61
C PRO A 5 -0.40 -13.36 8.37
N LYS A 6 -1.48 -13.89 8.91
CA LYS A 6 -1.56 -15.14 9.69
C LYS A 6 -1.03 -15.11 11.13
N GLN A 7 -0.43 -14.04 11.62
CA GLN A 7 -0.02 -13.96 13.04
C GLN A 7 -1.02 -13.19 13.90
N LEU A 8 -1.96 -12.48 13.27
CA LEU A 8 -2.89 -11.63 13.98
C LEU A 8 -4.24 -12.31 14.15
N LYS A 9 -4.75 -12.24 15.37
CA LYS A 9 -6.08 -12.72 15.70
C LYS A 9 -7.13 -11.67 15.33
N THR A 10 -8.37 -12.09 15.20
CA THR A 10 -9.52 -11.23 14.90
C THR A 10 -9.65 -10.09 15.88
N GLU A 11 -9.49 -10.40 17.15
CA GLU A 11 -9.61 -9.46 18.28
C GLU A 11 -8.61 -8.29 18.19
N PHE A 12 -7.49 -8.47 17.49
CA PHE A 12 -6.54 -7.41 17.24
C PHE A 12 -7.10 -6.36 16.26
N TYR A 13 -7.77 -6.78 15.20
CA TYR A 13 -8.39 -5.88 14.24
C TYR A 13 -9.61 -5.16 14.84
N GLU A 14 -10.41 -5.87 15.65
CA GLU A 14 -11.51 -5.31 16.43
C GLU A 14 -11.00 -4.23 17.39
N PHE A 15 -9.94 -4.54 18.14
CA PHE A 15 -9.28 -3.57 19.02
C PHE A 15 -8.79 -2.33 18.27
N MET A 16 -8.13 -2.50 17.11
CA MET A 16 -7.67 -1.35 16.32
C MET A 16 -8.85 -0.48 15.86
N ALA A 17 -9.93 -1.09 15.39
CA ALA A 17 -11.09 -0.38 14.88
C ALA A 17 -11.84 0.43 15.96
N GLU A 18 -11.76 0.00 17.22
CA GLU A 18 -12.43 0.63 18.36
C GLU A 18 -11.59 1.75 19.03
N GLN A 19 -10.29 1.87 18.71
CA GLN A 19 -9.40 2.81 19.39
C GLN A 19 -9.22 4.11 18.62
N PRO A 20 -9.79 5.26 19.09
CA PRO A 20 -9.70 6.55 18.38
C PRO A 20 -8.27 7.08 18.20
N GLY A 21 -7.33 6.58 19.01
CA GLY A 21 -5.91 6.97 18.94
C GLY A 21 -5.07 6.13 17.96
N ILE A 22 -5.67 5.16 17.27
CA ILE A 22 -5.00 4.34 16.26
C ILE A 22 -5.49 4.77 14.88
N CYS A 23 -4.55 5.14 14.00
CA CYS A 23 -4.87 5.48 12.62
C CYS A 23 -5.54 4.31 11.89
N ASN A 24 -6.49 4.62 11.01
CA ASN A 24 -7.19 3.66 10.15
C ASN A 24 -6.26 3.15 9.04
N TYR A 25 -5.13 2.54 9.43
CA TYR A 25 -4.06 2.17 8.52
C TYR A 25 -3.37 0.87 8.95
N ILE A 26 -3.26 -0.05 8.00
CA ILE A 26 -2.57 -1.34 8.17
C ILE A 26 -1.50 -1.48 7.09
N ASP A 27 -0.23 -1.64 7.50
CA ASP A 27 0.87 -2.01 6.60
C ASP A 27 1.20 -3.50 6.78
N MET A 28 0.89 -4.28 5.74
CA MET A 28 1.03 -5.73 5.71
C MET A 28 1.81 -6.18 4.47
N PRO A 29 3.16 -6.15 4.50
CA PRO A 29 3.99 -6.54 3.37
C PRO A 29 3.86 -8.03 3.06
N MET A 30 3.15 -8.39 2.00
CA MET A 30 2.90 -9.78 1.58
C MET A 30 4.05 -10.37 0.78
N GLN A 31 4.83 -9.53 0.12
CA GLN A 31 6.02 -9.84 -0.69
C GLN A 31 5.72 -10.57 -2.02
N HIS A 32 4.79 -11.50 -2.05
CA HIS A 32 4.25 -12.20 -3.22
C HIS A 32 2.89 -12.83 -2.86
N CYS A 33 2.15 -13.35 -3.84
CA CYS A 33 0.91 -14.09 -3.61
C CYS A 33 1.02 -15.58 -3.93
N ASN A 34 1.95 -15.97 -4.80
CA ASN A 34 2.13 -17.36 -5.18
C ASN A 34 2.78 -18.20 -4.08
N ARG A 35 2.18 -19.33 -3.74
CA ARG A 35 2.58 -20.21 -2.64
C ARG A 35 4.03 -20.70 -2.76
N GLU A 36 4.48 -21.08 -3.96
CA GLU A 36 5.83 -21.61 -4.16
C GLU A 36 6.90 -20.51 -4.01
N ILE A 37 6.62 -19.32 -4.51
CA ILE A 37 7.51 -18.16 -4.33
C ILE A 37 7.56 -17.78 -2.85
N LEU A 38 6.42 -17.68 -2.18
CA LEU A 38 6.34 -17.39 -0.74
C LEU A 38 7.13 -18.41 0.10
N LYS A 39 6.97 -19.70 -0.19
CA LYS A 39 7.74 -20.76 0.47
C LYS A 39 9.25 -20.55 0.30
N ARG A 40 9.71 -20.17 -0.88
CA ARG A 40 11.12 -19.89 -1.17
C ARG A 40 11.62 -18.61 -0.50
N MET A 41 10.73 -17.65 -0.23
CA MET A 41 10.99 -16.46 0.57
C MET A 41 10.96 -16.74 2.10
N GLY A 42 10.69 -17.99 2.52
CA GLY A 42 10.52 -18.34 3.92
C GLY A 42 9.20 -17.84 4.53
N ARG A 43 8.19 -17.59 3.70
CA ARG A 43 6.88 -17.06 4.11
C ARG A 43 5.78 -18.08 3.86
N PRO A 44 4.93 -18.41 4.85
CA PRO A 44 3.73 -19.19 4.62
C PRO A 44 2.63 -18.34 4.00
N GLY A 45 1.82 -18.91 3.12
CA GLY A 45 0.64 -18.25 2.57
C GLY A 45 0.39 -18.60 1.10
N SER A 46 -0.69 -18.06 0.59
CA SER A 46 -1.11 -18.16 -0.81
C SER A 46 -1.98 -16.94 -1.16
N SER A 47 -2.28 -16.77 -2.44
CA SER A 47 -3.22 -15.73 -2.92
C SER A 47 -4.58 -15.85 -2.23
N GLU A 48 -5.10 -17.07 -2.05
CA GLU A 48 -6.37 -17.32 -1.37
C GLU A 48 -6.32 -16.95 0.12
N ASP A 49 -5.29 -17.42 0.84
CA ASP A 49 -5.10 -17.10 2.27
C ASP A 49 -5.08 -15.58 2.51
N TYR A 50 -4.33 -14.85 1.66
CA TYR A 50 -4.18 -13.41 1.81
C TYR A 50 -5.45 -12.65 1.40
N TYR A 51 -6.14 -13.11 0.37
CA TYR A 51 -7.41 -12.53 -0.03
C TYR A 51 -8.47 -12.66 1.08
N LEU A 52 -8.61 -13.83 1.68
CA LEU A 52 -9.54 -14.06 2.79
C LEU A 52 -9.19 -13.18 4.00
N GLU A 53 -7.91 -13.03 4.32
CA GLU A 53 -7.47 -12.14 5.41
C GLU A 53 -7.82 -10.68 5.13
N LEU A 54 -7.61 -10.19 3.90
CA LEU A 54 -8.00 -8.83 3.52
C LEU A 54 -9.51 -8.61 3.59
N GLN A 55 -10.32 -9.59 3.16
CA GLN A 55 -11.78 -9.51 3.28
C GLN A 55 -12.22 -9.42 4.75
N LYS A 56 -11.63 -10.26 5.61
CA LYS A 56 -11.89 -10.25 7.05
C LYS A 56 -11.55 -8.89 7.68
N ILE A 57 -10.36 -8.35 7.39
CA ILE A 57 -9.95 -7.03 7.88
C ILE A 57 -10.97 -5.96 7.47
N ARG A 58 -11.38 -5.94 6.21
CA ARG A 58 -12.33 -4.96 5.68
C ARG A 58 -13.76 -5.11 6.22
N GLN A 59 -14.16 -6.30 6.63
CA GLN A 59 -15.43 -6.53 7.31
C GLN A 59 -15.43 -5.95 8.73
N ILE A 60 -14.32 -6.11 9.45
CA ILE A 60 -14.18 -5.62 10.84
C ILE A 60 -13.90 -4.10 10.85
N PHE A 61 -13.12 -3.63 9.91
CA PHE A 61 -12.61 -2.27 9.84
C PHE A 61 -12.84 -1.68 8.42
N PRO A 62 -14.07 -1.24 8.10
CA PRO A 62 -14.47 -0.88 6.74
C PRO A 62 -13.65 0.25 6.11
N ASP A 63 -13.29 1.27 6.90
CA ASP A 63 -12.57 2.46 6.43
C ASP A 63 -11.04 2.32 6.50
N VAL A 64 -10.51 1.13 6.82
CA VAL A 64 -9.07 0.94 6.94
C VAL A 64 -8.36 1.08 5.59
N ALA A 65 -7.30 1.88 5.56
CA ALA A 65 -6.34 1.87 4.46
C ALA A 65 -5.40 0.68 4.60
N ILE A 66 -5.27 -0.11 3.54
CA ILE A 66 -4.37 -1.27 3.53
C ILE A 66 -3.21 -1.00 2.57
N ARG A 67 -2.02 -0.97 3.16
CA ARG A 67 -0.76 -0.96 2.43
C ARG A 67 -0.17 -2.36 2.34
N SER A 68 0.45 -2.66 1.21
CA SER A 68 1.27 -3.87 1.05
C SER A 68 2.54 -3.56 0.27
N ALA A 69 3.44 -4.54 0.24
CA ALA A 69 4.64 -4.49 -0.58
C ALA A 69 4.84 -5.83 -1.29
N PHE A 70 5.27 -5.76 -2.57
CA PHE A 70 5.52 -6.93 -3.39
C PHE A 70 6.90 -6.88 -4.04
N ILE A 71 7.51 -8.05 -4.19
CA ILE A 71 8.77 -8.25 -4.89
C ILE A 71 8.49 -9.08 -6.13
N THR A 72 8.86 -8.57 -7.30
CA THR A 72 8.80 -9.30 -8.57
C THR A 72 10.20 -9.59 -9.12
N GLY A 73 10.33 -10.58 -9.97
CA GLY A 73 11.63 -11.03 -10.47
C GLY A 73 12.44 -11.81 -9.45
N PHE A 74 11.78 -12.36 -8.43
CA PHE A 74 12.43 -13.26 -7.48
C PHE A 74 13.01 -14.48 -8.20
N PRO A 75 14.21 -14.98 -7.83
CA PRO A 75 14.85 -16.09 -8.54
C PRO A 75 13.90 -17.26 -8.77
N GLY A 76 13.69 -17.64 -10.04
CA GLY A 76 12.79 -18.72 -10.45
C GLY A 76 11.30 -18.38 -10.53
N GLU A 77 10.91 -17.12 -10.41
CA GLU A 77 9.55 -16.67 -10.69
C GLU A 77 9.22 -16.87 -12.17
N THR A 78 8.21 -17.69 -12.46
CA THR A 78 7.74 -17.94 -13.82
C THR A 78 6.81 -16.83 -14.31
N GLU A 79 6.55 -16.82 -15.63
CA GLU A 79 5.57 -15.89 -16.21
C GLU A 79 4.16 -16.14 -15.64
N GLN A 80 3.78 -17.41 -15.46
CA GLN A 80 2.49 -17.76 -14.87
C GLN A 80 2.32 -17.19 -13.44
N GLN A 81 3.38 -17.25 -12.63
CA GLN A 81 3.38 -16.71 -11.25
C GLN A 81 3.33 -15.18 -11.24
N HIS A 82 3.97 -14.52 -12.22
CA HIS A 82 3.84 -13.09 -12.41
C HIS A 82 2.41 -12.70 -12.82
N GLN A 83 1.77 -13.44 -13.73
CA GLN A 83 0.37 -13.21 -14.10
C GLN A 83 -0.61 -13.43 -12.93
N GLU A 84 -0.32 -14.40 -12.05
CA GLU A 84 -1.07 -14.58 -10.80
C GLU A 84 -0.95 -13.34 -9.89
N LEU A 85 0.25 -12.77 -9.76
CA LEU A 85 0.47 -11.57 -8.96
C LEU A 85 -0.27 -10.35 -9.54
N LEU A 86 -0.28 -10.16 -10.86
CA LEU A 86 -1.05 -9.11 -11.53
C LEU A 86 -2.55 -9.20 -11.22
N LYS A 87 -3.12 -10.40 -11.33
CA LYS A 87 -4.53 -10.64 -11.00
C LYS A 87 -4.82 -10.41 -9.51
N PHE A 88 -3.89 -10.80 -8.65
CA PHE A 88 -4.02 -10.64 -7.21
C PHE A 88 -4.07 -9.16 -6.81
N ILE A 89 -3.19 -8.31 -7.35
CA ILE A 89 -3.18 -6.87 -7.10
C ILE A 89 -4.50 -6.23 -7.53
N GLU A 90 -5.00 -6.57 -8.72
CA GLU A 90 -6.29 -6.09 -9.22
C GLU A 90 -7.47 -6.48 -8.33
N LEU A 91 -7.48 -7.75 -7.90
CA LEU A 91 -8.55 -8.30 -7.05
C LEU A 91 -8.55 -7.68 -5.65
N CYS A 92 -7.36 -7.52 -5.05
CA CYS A 92 -7.23 -7.09 -3.66
C CYS A 92 -7.42 -5.60 -3.44
N ARG A 93 -7.24 -4.75 -4.47
CA ARG A 93 -7.47 -3.30 -4.42
C ARG A 93 -6.83 -2.66 -3.19
N PHE A 94 -5.51 -2.73 -3.13
CA PHE A 94 -4.74 -2.08 -2.07
C PHE A 94 -4.86 -0.56 -2.19
N ASP A 95 -4.93 0.13 -1.06
CA ASP A 95 -4.98 1.58 -1.01
C ASP A 95 -3.59 2.15 -1.27
N TRP A 96 -2.55 1.49 -0.74
CA TRP A 96 -1.14 1.83 -0.98
C TRP A 96 -0.33 0.58 -1.33
N LEU A 97 0.62 0.74 -2.26
CA LEU A 97 1.38 -0.42 -2.75
C LEU A 97 2.83 -0.06 -3.08
N GLY A 98 3.76 -0.71 -2.38
CA GLY A 98 5.17 -0.72 -2.75
C GLY A 98 5.50 -1.89 -3.68
N ILE A 99 6.11 -1.63 -4.85
CA ILE A 99 6.52 -2.67 -5.79
C ILE A 99 8.02 -2.58 -6.05
N PHE A 100 8.71 -3.67 -5.77
CA PHE A 100 10.17 -3.75 -5.85
C PHE A 100 10.59 -4.84 -6.83
N ALA A 101 11.56 -4.53 -7.70
CA ALA A 101 12.29 -5.56 -8.42
C ALA A 101 13.26 -6.23 -7.44
N TYR A 102 13.33 -7.57 -7.48
CA TYR A 102 14.25 -8.30 -6.63
C TYR A 102 15.70 -7.79 -6.79
N SER A 103 16.34 -7.46 -5.69
CA SER A 103 17.76 -7.18 -5.57
C SER A 103 18.44 -8.32 -4.82
N ARG A 104 19.63 -8.71 -5.28
CA ARG A 104 20.42 -9.74 -4.62
C ARG A 104 21.16 -9.14 -3.43
N GLU A 105 20.81 -9.58 -2.24
CA GLU A 105 21.50 -9.18 -1.00
C GLU A 105 22.41 -10.31 -0.52
N GLU A 106 23.68 -10.02 -0.33
CA GLU A 106 24.68 -10.97 0.17
C GLU A 106 24.29 -11.50 1.55
N GLY A 107 24.63 -12.76 1.82
CA GLY A 107 24.27 -13.43 3.08
C GLY A 107 22.84 -13.98 3.16
N THR A 108 21.98 -13.71 2.16
CA THR A 108 20.63 -14.26 2.13
C THR A 108 20.58 -15.61 1.40
N ILE A 109 19.64 -16.49 1.80
CA ILE A 109 19.38 -17.77 1.10
C ILE A 109 19.00 -17.49 -0.37
N ALA A 110 18.21 -16.45 -0.63
CA ALA A 110 17.79 -16.08 -1.97
C ALA A 110 18.97 -15.76 -2.90
N ALA A 111 20.07 -15.23 -2.37
CA ALA A 111 21.28 -14.96 -3.13
C ALA A 111 21.96 -16.22 -3.69
N THR A 112 21.68 -17.39 -3.11
CA THR A 112 22.25 -18.70 -3.53
C THR A 112 21.42 -19.36 -4.65
N TYR A 113 20.22 -18.88 -4.93
CA TYR A 113 19.36 -19.48 -5.96
C TYR A 113 19.90 -19.26 -7.37
N LYS A 114 19.93 -20.35 -8.16
CA LYS A 114 20.53 -20.38 -9.51
C LYS A 114 19.65 -19.76 -10.58
N ASN A 115 18.32 -19.90 -10.49
CA ASN A 115 17.37 -19.49 -11.53
C ASN A 115 17.08 -17.98 -11.44
N ARG A 116 18.08 -17.14 -11.67
CA ARG A 116 17.95 -15.70 -11.62
C ARG A 116 17.17 -15.17 -12.81
N ILE A 117 16.29 -14.22 -12.53
CA ILE A 117 15.58 -13.49 -13.57
C ILE A 117 16.48 -12.36 -14.07
N HIS A 118 16.51 -12.18 -15.39
CA HIS A 118 17.27 -11.09 -15.97
C HIS A 118 16.71 -9.74 -15.50
N HIS A 119 17.59 -8.79 -15.18
CA HIS A 119 17.19 -7.50 -14.58
C HIS A 119 16.18 -6.72 -15.43
N MET A 120 16.29 -6.79 -16.78
CA MET A 120 15.30 -6.15 -17.67
C MET A 120 13.91 -6.78 -17.53
N THR A 121 13.82 -8.10 -17.36
CA THR A 121 12.56 -8.79 -17.11
C THR A 121 11.95 -8.37 -15.77
N SER A 122 12.77 -8.30 -14.71
CA SER A 122 12.31 -7.83 -13.40
C SER A 122 11.79 -6.39 -13.43
N ARG A 123 12.50 -5.49 -14.14
CA ARG A 123 12.06 -4.10 -14.34
C ARG A 123 10.76 -4.02 -15.15
N LYS A 124 10.65 -4.82 -16.23
CA LYS A 124 9.42 -4.90 -17.03
C LYS A 124 8.24 -5.34 -16.16
N ARG A 125 8.40 -6.44 -15.41
CA ARG A 125 7.38 -6.95 -14.49
C ARG A 125 6.98 -5.94 -13.42
N LYS A 126 7.96 -5.23 -12.83
CA LYS A 126 7.67 -4.13 -11.88
C LYS A 126 6.79 -3.07 -12.54
N ARG A 127 7.10 -2.62 -13.76
CA ARG A 127 6.31 -1.62 -14.48
C ARG A 127 4.88 -2.11 -14.77
N GLU A 128 4.72 -3.37 -15.17
CA GLU A 128 3.40 -3.97 -15.40
C GLU A 128 2.55 -3.99 -14.14
N LEU A 129 3.15 -4.34 -12.98
CA LEU A 129 2.46 -4.32 -11.69
C LEU A 129 2.07 -2.90 -11.25
N LEU A 130 2.94 -1.91 -11.46
CA LEU A 130 2.64 -0.51 -11.17
C LEU A 130 1.46 -0.02 -12.01
N LEU A 131 1.48 -0.22 -13.32
CA LEU A 131 0.37 0.14 -14.22
C LEU A 131 -0.93 -0.56 -13.83
N LYS A 132 -0.85 -1.82 -13.42
CA LYS A 132 -2.03 -2.58 -12.97
C LYS A 132 -2.60 -1.99 -11.68
N TYR A 133 -1.75 -1.63 -10.74
CA TYR A 133 -2.13 -0.98 -9.49
C TYR A 133 -2.77 0.38 -9.74
N GLU A 134 -2.14 1.25 -10.54
CA GLU A 134 -2.65 2.57 -10.91
C GLU A 134 -4.06 2.48 -11.51
N ASN A 135 -4.26 1.59 -12.48
CA ASN A 135 -5.56 1.36 -13.09
C ASN A 135 -6.62 0.85 -12.09
N ALA A 136 -6.23 -0.04 -11.18
CA ALA A 136 -7.14 -0.57 -10.16
C ALA A 136 -7.51 0.49 -9.11
N ARG A 137 -6.58 1.41 -8.78
CA ARG A 137 -6.79 2.50 -7.83
C ARG A 137 -7.72 3.58 -8.41
N ASN A 138 -7.47 4.03 -9.62
CA ASN A 138 -8.27 5.09 -10.28
C ASN A 138 -9.75 4.73 -10.46
N THR A 139 -10.09 3.45 -10.48
CA THR A 139 -11.47 3.00 -10.64
C THR A 139 -12.25 2.89 -9.33
N ASN A 140 -11.59 3.05 -8.15
CA ASN A 140 -12.28 2.76 -6.89
C ASN A 140 -11.55 3.30 -5.66
N THR A 141 -11.70 4.59 -5.38
CA THR A 141 -11.26 5.17 -4.10
C THR A 141 -12.17 4.67 -2.99
N ARG A 142 -11.66 3.77 -2.16
CA ARG A 142 -12.36 3.23 -0.98
C ARG A 142 -12.32 4.18 0.21
N LEU A 143 -11.29 5.02 0.28
CA LEU A 143 -11.07 5.92 1.39
C LEU A 143 -12.13 7.04 1.42
N PRO A 144 -12.51 7.52 2.62
CA PRO A 144 -13.47 8.60 2.76
C PRO A 144 -13.03 9.86 2.01
N LYS A 145 -13.99 10.53 1.35
CA LYS A 145 -13.72 11.83 0.72
C LYS A 145 -13.42 12.93 1.74
N ILE A 146 -14.04 12.87 2.90
CA ILE A 146 -13.83 13.85 3.98
C ILE A 146 -12.80 13.25 4.94
N GLN A 147 -11.69 13.94 5.11
CA GLN A 147 -10.57 13.49 5.95
C GLN A 147 -10.07 14.60 6.85
N ASN A 148 -9.47 14.25 7.98
CA ASN A 148 -8.67 15.17 8.79
C ASN A 148 -7.22 15.08 8.34
N VAL A 149 -6.63 16.21 7.95
CA VAL A 149 -5.27 16.30 7.42
C VAL A 149 -4.40 17.10 8.39
N LEU A 150 -3.29 16.51 8.79
CA LEU A 150 -2.23 17.19 9.52
C LEU A 150 -1.38 17.97 8.52
N LEU A 151 -1.31 19.28 8.66
CA LEU A 151 -0.46 20.15 7.84
C LEU A 151 1.01 20.01 8.28
N GLU A 152 1.88 19.63 7.35
CA GLU A 152 3.29 19.35 7.66
C GLU A 152 4.25 20.37 7.06
N GLU A 153 4.00 20.80 5.81
CA GLU A 153 4.89 21.70 5.08
C GLU A 153 4.10 22.77 4.32
N ASN A 154 4.50 24.03 4.47
CA ASN A 154 4.00 25.12 3.65
C ASN A 154 4.86 25.26 2.38
N ILE A 155 4.26 25.03 1.22
CA ILE A 155 4.94 25.13 -0.08
C ILE A 155 4.69 26.46 -0.79
N GLY A 156 4.15 27.44 -0.09
CA GLY A 156 3.87 28.78 -0.59
C GLY A 156 2.46 28.95 -1.17
N SER A 157 2.07 30.18 -1.46
CA SER A 157 0.78 30.51 -2.14
C SER A 157 -0.46 29.92 -1.46
N ASN A 158 -0.48 29.87 -0.12
CA ASN A 158 -1.56 29.26 0.67
C ASN A 158 -1.79 27.77 0.32
N GLN A 159 -0.70 27.04 0.03
CA GLN A 159 -0.70 25.62 -0.25
C GLN A 159 0.11 24.86 0.80
N TRP A 160 -0.39 23.71 1.17
CA TRP A 160 0.18 22.88 2.23
C TRP A 160 0.31 21.44 1.77
N LEU A 161 1.42 20.81 2.10
CA LEU A 161 1.53 19.37 2.11
C LEU A 161 1.16 18.85 3.50
N GLY A 162 0.37 17.79 3.51
CA GLY A 162 -0.04 17.14 4.75
C GLY A 162 -0.39 15.68 4.50
N ARG A 163 -0.82 15.01 5.55
CA ARG A 163 -1.28 13.61 5.49
C ARG A 163 -2.48 13.40 6.40
N SER A 164 -3.28 12.43 6.05
CA SER A 164 -4.36 11.93 6.89
C SER A 164 -3.96 10.66 7.65
N GLU A 165 -4.88 10.13 8.45
CA GLU A 165 -4.71 8.84 9.12
C GLU A 165 -4.57 7.64 8.17
N PHE A 166 -4.85 7.83 6.88
CA PHE A 166 -4.81 6.80 5.85
C PHE A 166 -3.48 6.71 5.10
N GLN A 167 -2.43 7.44 5.54
CA GLN A 167 -1.13 7.52 4.87
C GLN A 167 0.02 7.40 5.86
N ALA A 168 0.99 6.55 5.54
CA ALA A 168 2.23 6.48 6.30
C ALA A 168 3.19 7.61 5.90
N PRO A 169 3.89 8.24 6.87
CA PRO A 169 4.89 9.26 6.58
C PRO A 169 5.98 8.73 5.65
N GLU A 170 6.42 9.55 4.70
CA GLU A 170 7.59 9.34 3.82
C GLU A 170 7.49 8.11 2.88
N VAL A 171 6.42 7.31 2.96
CA VAL A 171 6.28 6.05 2.18
C VAL A 171 5.10 6.10 1.23
N ASP A 172 3.98 6.69 1.68
CA ASP A 172 2.79 6.89 0.86
C ASP A 172 2.74 8.35 0.39
N GLY A 173 1.93 8.65 -0.60
CA GLY A 173 1.77 10.01 -1.10
C GLY A 173 1.28 11.00 -0.04
N CYS A 174 1.32 12.28 -0.33
CA CYS A 174 0.83 13.34 0.52
C CYS A 174 -0.52 13.89 0.03
N ILE A 175 -1.12 14.79 0.80
CA ILE A 175 -2.32 15.53 0.44
C ILE A 175 -1.94 17.00 0.24
N LEU A 176 -2.16 17.51 -0.98
CA LEU A 176 -2.01 18.92 -1.30
C LEU A 176 -3.29 19.67 -0.90
N VAL A 177 -3.23 20.39 0.19
CA VAL A 177 -4.32 21.28 0.66
C VAL A 177 -4.15 22.65 0.03
N LYS A 178 -5.15 23.10 -0.72
CA LYS A 178 -5.13 24.36 -1.49
C LYS A 178 -5.92 25.46 -0.78
N ASN A 179 -5.53 26.73 -1.06
CA ASN A 179 -6.25 27.94 -0.67
C ASN A 179 -6.50 28.06 0.86
N TYR A 180 -5.54 27.67 1.67
CA TYR A 180 -5.66 27.71 3.12
C TYR A 180 -4.52 28.45 3.80
N CYS A 181 -4.86 29.35 4.73
CA CYS A 181 -3.91 30.03 5.60
C CYS A 181 -3.88 29.30 6.95
N GLY A 182 -2.94 28.37 7.11
CA GLY A 182 -2.78 27.53 8.29
C GLY A 182 -1.39 27.63 8.89
N GLN A 183 -1.08 26.72 9.80
CA GLN A 183 0.24 26.56 10.41
C GLN A 183 0.66 25.09 10.45
N VAL A 184 1.96 24.84 10.54
CA VAL A 184 2.51 23.49 10.71
C VAL A 184 1.96 22.86 11.98
N GLY A 185 1.55 21.59 11.90
CA GLY A 185 0.97 20.83 13.01
C GLY A 185 -0.53 21.06 13.21
N GLU A 186 -1.15 21.89 12.41
CA GLU A 186 -2.61 22.09 12.46
C GLU A 186 -3.32 20.90 11.80
N LEU A 187 -4.41 20.44 12.44
CA LEU A 187 -5.29 19.40 11.93
C LEU A 187 -6.52 20.06 11.31
N VAL A 188 -6.67 19.92 10.00
CA VAL A 188 -7.76 20.54 9.23
C VAL A 188 -8.67 19.51 8.58
N LYS A 189 -9.96 19.78 8.57
CA LYS A 189 -10.94 18.94 7.89
C LYS A 189 -11.04 19.34 6.43
N VAL A 190 -10.82 18.38 5.53
CA VAL A 190 -10.77 18.62 4.09
C VAL A 190 -11.69 17.70 3.31
N SER A 191 -12.05 18.12 2.10
CA SER A 191 -12.66 17.29 1.07
C SER A 191 -11.63 16.97 0.00
N ILE A 192 -11.37 15.69 -0.24
CA ILE A 192 -10.53 15.22 -1.36
C ILE A 192 -11.27 15.53 -2.66
N CYS A 193 -10.64 16.28 -3.55
CA CYS A 193 -11.22 16.74 -4.82
C CYS A 193 -10.54 16.14 -6.05
N GLY A 194 -9.37 15.52 -5.92
CA GLY A 194 -8.65 14.92 -7.04
C GLY A 194 -7.39 14.19 -6.63
N GLU A 195 -6.71 13.65 -7.63
CA GLU A 195 -5.36 13.13 -7.54
C GLU A 195 -4.45 13.98 -8.44
N SER A 196 -3.30 14.37 -7.93
CA SER A 196 -2.23 14.94 -8.74
C SER A 196 -1.29 13.84 -9.26
N ASN A 197 -0.29 14.22 -10.06
CA ASN A 197 0.73 13.28 -10.51
C ASN A 197 1.42 12.59 -9.31
N ASP A 198 1.84 11.35 -9.49
CA ASP A 198 2.61 10.56 -8.51
C ASP A 198 1.86 10.13 -7.24
N PHE A 199 0.54 9.90 -7.30
CA PHE A 199 -0.32 9.40 -6.20
C PHE A 199 -0.57 10.37 -5.05
N ASP A 200 -0.28 11.64 -5.22
CA ASP A 200 -0.67 12.67 -4.28
C ASP A 200 -2.15 13.00 -4.44
N LEU A 201 -2.82 13.24 -3.34
CA LEU A 201 -4.22 13.68 -3.32
C LEU A 201 -4.29 15.20 -3.28
N GLU A 202 -5.32 15.76 -3.90
CA GLU A 202 -5.65 17.18 -3.81
C GLU A 202 -6.89 17.38 -2.94
N ALA A 203 -6.87 18.40 -2.09
CA ALA A 203 -7.95 18.67 -1.16
C ALA A 203 -8.20 20.16 -0.94
N GLU A 204 -9.44 20.47 -0.55
CA GLU A 204 -9.87 21.79 -0.10
C GLU A 204 -10.44 21.71 1.32
N VAL A 205 -10.16 22.74 2.13
CA VAL A 205 -10.65 22.81 3.50
C VAL A 205 -12.16 23.01 3.51
N ILE A 206 -12.85 22.25 4.32
CA ILE A 206 -14.29 22.38 4.57
C ILE A 206 -14.49 23.37 5.70
N LYS A 207 -15.29 24.40 5.47
CA LYS A 207 -15.69 25.40 6.48
C LYS A 207 -16.75 24.86 7.42
#